data_dc61e742c6d9b98daa3b0ea2c7a37d75
#
_entry.id   dc61e742c6d9b98daa3b0ea2c7a37d75
#
_cell.length_a   1.000
_cell.length_b   1.000
_cell.length_c   1.000
_cell.angle_alpha   90.00
_cell.angle_beta   90.00
_cell.angle_gamma   90.00
#
_symmetry.space_group_name_H-M   'P 1'
#
loop_
_entity.id
_entity.type
_entity.pdbx_description
1 polymer ?
#
loop_
_entity_poly.entity_id
_entity_poly.type
_entity_poly.pdbx_seq_one_letter_code
_entity_poly.pdbx_strand_id
1 'polypeptide(L)'
;DKTANVDRAVSDLLLSKRFDNGMICASENSVVIDASIYDEMVQKLQEQGAYLTPKKDYQKISDFVFKPTGEGYGVTGPVAGRSGRWIAEQAGLKLPEDKDVLLFELEKRSIGEPLSSEKLSPLLSIYKAQDRDEAVEIVRALLNYQGAGHNAAIQIGAQDDPFVKEYADRVEASRILVNQPDSIGGVGDIYT
;
A
#
# COMPACT_ATOMS: atom_id res chain seq x y z
N ASP A 1 1.84 -11.12 6.38
CA ASP A 1 1.56 -12.42 7.02
C ASP A 1 1.54 -12.28 8.53
N LYS A 2 0.75 -13.10 9.23
CA LYS A 2 0.61 -13.08 10.71
C LYS A 2 1.89 -13.36 11.49
N THR A 3 2.89 -13.96 10.86
CA THR A 3 4.19 -14.24 11.50
C THR A 3 5.19 -13.10 11.36
N ALA A 4 4.84 -12.05 10.61
CA ALA A 4 5.72 -10.91 10.40
C ALA A 4 6.06 -10.19 11.70
N ASN A 5 7.27 -9.63 11.77
CA ASN A 5 7.61 -8.66 12.80
C ASN A 5 6.90 -7.34 12.46
N VAL A 6 5.87 -7.01 13.24
CA VAL A 6 4.99 -5.86 12.98
C VAL A 6 5.75 -4.54 13.00
N ASP A 7 6.68 -4.34 13.94
CA ASP A 7 7.48 -3.10 14.02
C ASP A 7 8.33 -2.89 12.77
N ARG A 8 8.98 -3.95 12.32
CA ARG A 8 9.76 -3.92 11.08
C ARG A 8 8.87 -3.69 9.86
N ALA A 9 7.78 -4.42 9.74
CA ALA A 9 6.85 -4.28 8.61
C ALA A 9 6.30 -2.85 8.49
N VAL A 10 5.95 -2.22 9.61
CA VAL A 10 5.50 -0.82 9.66
C VAL A 10 6.61 0.13 9.23
N SER A 11 7.83 -0.07 9.76
CA SER A 11 9.00 0.77 9.43
C SER A 11 9.34 0.67 7.94
N ASP A 12 9.42 -0.55 7.39
CA ASP A 12 9.72 -0.80 5.99
C ASP A 12 8.66 -0.16 5.07
N LEU A 13 7.38 -0.34 5.40
CA LEU A 13 6.26 0.20 4.62
C LEU A 13 6.24 1.73 4.60
N LEU A 14 6.43 2.38 5.76
CA LEU A 14 6.44 3.84 5.84
C LEU A 14 7.70 4.45 5.22
N LEU A 15 8.86 3.79 5.38
CA LEU A 15 10.09 4.18 4.68
C LEU A 15 9.87 4.16 3.16
N SER A 16 9.33 3.08 2.66
CA SER A 16 9.03 2.91 1.23
C SER A 16 8.01 3.94 0.74
N LYS A 17 6.94 4.19 1.51
CA LYS A 17 5.89 5.16 1.15
C LYS A 17 6.35 6.62 1.16
N ARG A 18 7.33 6.95 2.01
CA ARG A 18 7.92 8.30 2.09
C ARG A 18 9.01 8.52 1.05
N PHE A 19 9.67 7.45 0.60
CA PHE A 19 10.70 7.55 -0.43
C PHE A 19 10.14 8.23 -1.69
N ASP A 20 10.74 9.34 -2.08
CA ASP A 20 10.31 10.18 -3.22
C ASP A 20 8.80 10.50 -3.20
N ASN A 21 8.23 10.73 -2.02
CA ASN A 21 6.79 10.91 -1.83
C ASN A 21 5.94 9.79 -2.47
N GLY A 22 6.41 8.55 -2.48
CA GLY A 22 5.70 7.41 -3.05
C GLY A 22 5.51 7.50 -4.58
N MET A 23 6.30 8.31 -5.27
CA MET A 23 6.20 8.49 -6.73
C MET A 23 6.83 7.34 -7.51
N ILE A 24 7.81 6.66 -6.92
CA ILE A 24 8.42 5.51 -7.59
C ILE A 24 7.40 4.38 -7.81
N CYS A 25 7.39 3.81 -9.00
CA CYS A 25 6.41 2.77 -9.38
C CYS A 25 6.47 1.50 -8.52
N ALA A 26 7.59 1.25 -7.84
CA ALA A 26 7.74 0.15 -6.88
C ALA A 26 7.16 0.48 -5.48
N SER A 27 6.71 1.71 -5.22
CA SER A 27 6.10 2.05 -3.93
C SER A 27 4.75 1.35 -3.76
N GLU A 28 4.52 0.80 -2.58
CA GLU A 28 3.30 0.06 -2.27
C GLU A 28 2.04 0.94 -2.47
N ASN A 29 1.10 0.48 -3.28
CA ASN A 29 -0.20 1.12 -3.44
C ASN A 29 -1.23 0.59 -2.45
N SER A 30 -1.06 -0.67 -2.07
CA SER A 30 -1.97 -1.39 -1.18
C SER A 30 -1.21 -2.36 -0.30
N VAL A 31 -1.69 -2.59 0.91
CA VAL A 31 -1.21 -3.63 1.81
C VAL A 31 -2.36 -4.51 2.29
N VAL A 32 -2.16 -5.81 2.25
CA VAL A 32 -3.11 -6.82 2.75
C VAL A 32 -2.58 -7.35 4.08
N ILE A 33 -3.34 -7.19 5.15
CA ILE A 33 -2.94 -7.47 6.51
C ILE A 33 -3.77 -8.63 7.06
N ASP A 34 -3.09 -9.65 7.60
CA ASP A 34 -3.75 -10.75 8.32
C ASP A 34 -4.60 -10.23 9.48
N ALA A 35 -5.81 -10.75 9.62
CA ALA A 35 -6.79 -10.28 10.59
C ALA A 35 -6.27 -10.34 12.04
N SER A 36 -5.38 -11.28 12.36
CA SER A 36 -4.85 -11.47 13.72
C SER A 36 -3.89 -10.38 14.17
N ILE A 37 -3.24 -9.67 13.22
CA ILE A 37 -2.30 -8.57 13.50
C ILE A 37 -2.80 -7.21 12.97
N TYR A 38 -4.01 -7.17 12.43
CA TYR A 38 -4.53 -6.00 11.74
C TYR A 38 -4.60 -4.76 12.63
N ASP A 39 -5.20 -4.89 13.80
CA ASP A 39 -5.42 -3.74 14.69
C ASP A 39 -4.07 -3.21 15.23
N GLU A 40 -3.14 -4.10 15.59
CA GLU A 40 -1.77 -3.73 15.99
C GLU A 40 -1.04 -3.01 14.85
N MET A 41 -1.12 -3.54 13.63
CA MET A 41 -0.48 -2.95 12.46
C MET A 41 -1.00 -1.53 12.19
N VAL A 42 -2.33 -1.34 12.21
CA VAL A 42 -2.97 -0.03 11.98
C VAL A 42 -2.61 0.96 13.08
N GLN A 43 -2.60 0.52 14.35
CA GLN A 43 -2.17 1.36 15.46
C GLN A 43 -0.73 1.84 15.29
N LYS A 44 0.21 0.92 15.02
CA LYS A 44 1.63 1.25 14.85
C LYS A 44 1.90 2.13 13.62
N LEU A 45 1.17 1.92 12.52
CA LEU A 45 1.22 2.83 11.37
C LEU A 45 0.83 4.26 11.77
N GLN A 46 -0.22 4.42 12.57
CA GLN A 46 -0.63 5.72 13.06
C GLN A 46 0.39 6.33 14.03
N GLU A 47 0.95 5.56 14.96
CA GLU A 47 1.99 6.02 15.88
C GLU A 47 3.24 6.52 15.14
N GLN A 48 3.56 5.94 13.97
CA GLN A 48 4.71 6.31 13.16
C GLN A 48 4.41 7.32 12.03
N GLY A 49 3.29 8.03 12.09
CA GLY A 49 3.02 9.18 11.23
C GLY A 49 1.99 8.95 10.12
N ALA A 50 1.39 7.78 10.03
CA ALA A 50 0.27 7.60 9.13
C ALA A 50 -1.03 8.16 9.74
N TYR A 51 -1.93 8.63 8.88
CA TYR A 51 -3.24 9.15 9.24
C TYR A 51 -4.34 8.24 8.69
N LEU A 52 -5.07 7.60 9.59
CA LEU A 52 -6.24 6.82 9.19
C LEU A 52 -7.35 7.78 8.77
N THR A 53 -7.58 7.85 7.47
CA THR A 53 -8.56 8.78 6.89
C THR A 53 -9.98 8.33 7.22
N PRO A 54 -10.83 9.23 7.76
CA PRO A 54 -12.22 8.88 7.99
C PRO A 54 -12.95 8.57 6.67
N LYS A 55 -13.81 7.55 6.66
CA LYS A 55 -14.55 7.12 5.43
C LYS A 55 -15.34 8.25 4.77
N LYS A 56 -15.89 9.20 5.58
CA LYS A 56 -16.61 10.39 5.08
C LYS A 56 -15.75 11.30 4.19
N ASP A 57 -14.43 11.22 4.28
CA ASP A 57 -13.49 12.06 3.55
C ASP A 57 -12.89 11.35 2.31
N TYR A 58 -13.17 10.05 2.11
CA TYR A 58 -12.66 9.27 0.97
C TYR A 58 -13.01 9.90 -0.38
N GLN A 59 -14.26 10.34 -0.53
CA GLN A 59 -14.71 10.93 -1.80
C GLN A 59 -13.95 12.21 -2.13
N LYS A 60 -13.68 13.08 -1.15
CA LYS A 60 -12.91 14.32 -1.37
C LYS A 60 -11.51 14.04 -1.87
N ILE A 61 -10.83 13.06 -1.26
CA ILE A 61 -9.49 12.64 -1.70
C ILE A 61 -9.58 12.01 -3.10
N SER A 62 -10.53 11.11 -3.33
CA SER A 62 -10.70 10.44 -4.62
C SER A 62 -10.93 11.42 -5.76
N ASP A 63 -11.84 12.38 -5.59
CA ASP A 63 -12.18 13.37 -6.62
C ASP A 63 -11.00 14.29 -6.95
N PHE A 64 -10.14 14.57 -5.98
CA PHE A 64 -8.96 15.40 -6.18
C PHE A 64 -7.80 14.62 -6.81
N VAL A 65 -7.57 13.38 -6.35
CA VAL A 65 -6.39 12.59 -6.74
C VAL A 65 -6.57 11.87 -8.06
N PHE A 66 -7.75 11.36 -8.35
CA PHE A 66 -7.98 10.45 -9.46
C PHE A 66 -8.89 11.03 -10.54
N LYS A 67 -8.69 10.54 -11.75
CA LYS A 67 -9.59 10.76 -12.90
C LYS A 67 -9.88 9.42 -13.58
N PRO A 68 -11.09 9.23 -14.14
CA PRO A 68 -11.39 8.06 -14.95
C PRO A 68 -10.43 7.95 -16.15
N THR A 69 -10.05 6.72 -16.48
CA THR A 69 -9.28 6.34 -17.68
C THR A 69 -10.03 5.26 -18.43
N GLY A 70 -9.54 4.81 -19.58
CA GLY A 70 -10.17 3.70 -20.32
C GLY A 70 -10.11 2.35 -19.57
N GLU A 71 -9.24 2.22 -18.57
CA GLU A 71 -8.98 0.98 -17.84
C GLU A 71 -9.06 1.16 -16.31
N GLY A 72 -9.93 2.04 -15.82
CA GLY A 72 -10.10 2.32 -14.40
C GLY A 72 -9.81 3.78 -14.05
N TYR A 73 -8.90 4.01 -13.10
CA TYR A 73 -8.58 5.35 -12.62
C TYR A 73 -7.06 5.60 -12.66
N GLY A 74 -6.67 6.80 -13.04
CA GLY A 74 -5.30 7.26 -13.02
C GLY A 74 -5.13 8.49 -12.16
N VAL A 75 -3.92 8.71 -11.65
CA VAL A 75 -3.57 9.88 -10.84
C VAL A 75 -3.58 11.14 -11.70
N THR A 76 -4.11 12.25 -11.18
CA THR A 76 -4.02 13.55 -11.82
C THR A 76 -2.57 14.07 -11.78
N GLY A 77 -2.07 14.64 -12.87
CA GLY A 77 -0.68 15.09 -12.99
C GLY A 77 -0.16 15.97 -11.85
N PRO A 78 -0.94 16.92 -11.31
CA PRO A 78 -0.51 17.75 -10.19
C PRO A 78 -0.28 17.01 -8.87
N VAL A 79 -0.80 15.79 -8.70
CA VAL A 79 -0.74 15.02 -7.45
C VAL A 79 0.50 14.15 -7.36
N ALA A 80 0.97 13.61 -8.48
CA ALA A 80 2.12 12.69 -8.50
C ALA A 80 3.35 13.31 -7.82
N GLY A 81 3.95 12.60 -6.87
CA GLY A 81 5.13 13.05 -6.11
C GLY A 81 4.87 14.15 -5.07
N ARG A 82 3.60 14.52 -4.82
CA ARG A 82 3.24 15.48 -3.76
C ARG A 82 3.16 14.80 -2.41
N SER A 83 3.49 15.57 -1.35
CA SER A 83 3.36 15.05 0.01
C SER A 83 1.90 14.76 0.38
N GLY A 84 1.68 13.78 1.24
CA GLY A 84 0.34 13.45 1.73
C GLY A 84 -0.35 14.63 2.41
N ARG A 85 0.39 15.46 3.13
CA ARG A 85 -0.11 16.71 3.72
C ARG A 85 -0.65 17.68 2.67
N TRP A 86 0.11 17.95 1.63
CA TRP A 86 -0.31 18.83 0.55
C TRP A 86 -1.59 18.31 -0.12
N ILE A 87 -1.65 17.01 -0.41
CA ILE A 87 -2.83 16.37 -1.01
C ILE A 87 -4.06 16.53 -0.11
N ALA A 88 -3.91 16.28 1.19
CA ALA A 88 -4.98 16.44 2.15
C ALA A 88 -5.48 17.89 2.20
N GLU A 89 -4.58 18.87 2.28
CA GLU A 89 -4.91 20.30 2.29
C GLU A 89 -5.68 20.71 1.03
N GLN A 90 -5.24 20.28 -0.16
CA GLN A 90 -5.93 20.58 -1.42
C GLN A 90 -7.31 19.93 -1.49
N ALA A 91 -7.48 18.75 -0.90
CA ALA A 91 -8.79 18.07 -0.77
C ALA A 91 -9.66 18.64 0.37
N GLY A 92 -9.21 19.70 1.06
CA GLY A 92 -9.95 20.36 2.15
C GLY A 92 -9.89 19.61 3.48
N LEU A 93 -8.86 18.79 3.71
CA LEU A 93 -8.61 18.13 4.99
C LEU A 93 -7.41 18.76 5.70
N LYS A 94 -7.48 18.81 7.03
CA LYS A 94 -6.36 19.25 7.87
C LYS A 94 -5.78 18.04 8.60
N LEU A 95 -4.54 17.71 8.33
CA LEU A 95 -3.81 16.66 9.04
C LEU A 95 -3.15 17.20 10.31
N PRO A 96 -3.01 16.38 11.37
CA PRO A 96 -2.09 16.65 12.48
C PRO A 96 -0.65 16.86 11.97
N GLU A 97 0.17 17.63 12.70
CA GLU A 97 1.51 18.02 12.24
C GLU A 97 2.48 16.81 12.07
N ASP A 98 2.27 15.75 12.84
CA ASP A 98 3.07 14.52 12.83
C ASP A 98 2.62 13.51 11.76
N LYS A 99 1.61 13.82 10.92
CA LYS A 99 1.05 12.89 9.91
C LYS A 99 1.44 13.29 8.49
N ASP A 100 1.86 12.30 7.70
CA ASP A 100 2.36 12.51 6.33
C ASP A 100 1.94 11.43 5.31
N VAL A 101 1.46 10.27 5.77
CA VAL A 101 0.92 9.19 4.93
C VAL A 101 -0.57 9.01 5.21
N LEU A 102 -1.42 8.99 4.18
CA LEU A 102 -2.86 8.77 4.34
C LEU A 102 -3.20 7.29 4.14
N LEU A 103 -3.89 6.72 5.13
CA LEU A 103 -4.38 5.33 5.07
C LEU A 103 -5.88 5.30 4.74
N PHE A 104 -6.28 4.32 3.93
CA PHE A 104 -7.66 4.07 3.54
C PHE A 104 -8.02 2.62 3.80
N GLU A 105 -8.93 2.36 4.74
CA GLU A 105 -9.46 1.01 4.96
C GLU A 105 -10.45 0.66 3.86
N LEU A 106 -10.09 -0.34 3.05
CA LEU A 106 -10.91 -0.83 1.95
C LEU A 106 -11.28 -2.30 2.15
N GLU A 107 -12.33 -2.70 1.47
CA GLU A 107 -12.78 -4.09 1.40
C GLU A 107 -12.46 -4.69 0.03
N LYS A 108 -12.35 -6.01 -0.09
CA LYS A 108 -12.11 -6.71 -1.37
C LYS A 108 -13.07 -6.25 -2.49
N ARG A 109 -14.33 -5.97 -2.15
CA ARG A 109 -15.34 -5.47 -3.11
C ARG A 109 -15.05 -4.08 -3.66
N SER A 110 -14.17 -3.30 -3.02
CA SER A 110 -13.77 -1.96 -3.48
C SER A 110 -12.61 -1.98 -4.48
N ILE A 111 -12.12 -3.16 -4.87
CA ILE A 111 -11.12 -3.29 -5.92
C ILE A 111 -11.79 -2.91 -7.25
N GLY A 112 -11.17 -1.93 -7.95
CA GLY A 112 -11.77 -1.29 -9.14
C GLY A 112 -12.27 0.13 -8.89
N GLU A 113 -12.36 0.56 -7.63
CA GLU A 113 -12.66 1.95 -7.26
C GLU A 113 -11.38 2.81 -7.20
N PRO A 114 -11.49 4.15 -7.23
CA PRO A 114 -10.32 5.05 -7.31
C PRO A 114 -9.22 4.76 -6.29
N LEU A 115 -9.57 4.56 -5.02
CA LEU A 115 -8.59 4.33 -3.95
C LEU A 115 -7.88 2.97 -4.03
N SER A 116 -8.33 2.03 -4.87
CA SER A 116 -7.60 0.78 -5.14
C SER A 116 -6.58 0.93 -6.27
N SER A 117 -6.59 2.05 -6.99
CA SER A 117 -5.69 2.33 -8.11
C SER A 117 -4.28 2.74 -7.67
N GLU A 118 -3.34 2.82 -8.63
CA GLU A 118 -2.02 3.39 -8.42
C GLU A 118 -2.11 4.84 -7.94
N LYS A 119 -1.28 5.23 -6.97
CA LYS A 119 -1.41 6.51 -6.27
C LYS A 119 -0.28 7.49 -6.51
N LEU A 120 0.92 7.03 -6.84
CA LEU A 120 2.12 7.83 -7.09
C LEU A 120 2.32 8.96 -6.04
N SER A 121 2.00 8.66 -4.79
CA SER A 121 1.95 9.61 -3.68
C SER A 121 1.90 8.88 -2.33
N PRO A 122 2.08 9.56 -1.17
CA PRO A 122 2.01 8.93 0.15
C PRO A 122 0.57 8.57 0.58
N LEU A 123 -0.14 7.89 -0.29
CA LEU A 123 -1.47 7.33 -0.05
C LEU A 123 -1.38 5.80 -0.07
N LEU A 124 -2.01 5.12 0.89
CA LEU A 124 -1.92 3.68 1.04
C LEU A 124 -3.28 3.09 1.38
N SER A 125 -3.73 2.13 0.59
CA SER A 125 -4.95 1.37 0.87
C SER A 125 -4.63 0.12 1.69
N ILE A 126 -5.41 -0.15 2.71
CA ILE A 126 -5.23 -1.31 3.59
C ILE A 126 -6.46 -2.22 3.51
N TYR A 127 -6.20 -3.51 3.41
CA TYR A 127 -7.20 -4.57 3.32
C TYR A 127 -6.97 -5.57 4.45
N LYS A 128 -8.04 -6.07 5.05
CA LYS A 128 -7.99 -7.14 6.03
C LYS A 128 -8.25 -8.48 5.35
N ALA A 129 -7.43 -9.50 5.61
CA ALA A 129 -7.63 -10.87 5.16
C ALA A 129 -7.72 -11.83 6.35
N GLN A 130 -8.60 -12.82 6.29
CA GLN A 130 -8.81 -13.78 7.37
C GLN A 130 -7.69 -14.83 7.46
N ASP A 131 -7.09 -15.15 6.32
CA ASP A 131 -6.01 -16.13 6.19
C ASP A 131 -5.11 -15.83 4.98
N ARG A 132 -4.09 -16.69 4.79
CA ARG A 132 -3.13 -16.60 3.67
C ARG A 132 -3.80 -16.73 2.30
N ASP A 133 -4.81 -17.56 2.16
CA ASP A 133 -5.51 -17.77 0.89
C ASP A 133 -6.28 -16.54 0.48
N GLU A 134 -7.09 -15.96 1.39
CA GLU A 134 -7.79 -14.71 1.13
C GLU A 134 -6.81 -13.55 0.85
N ALA A 135 -5.69 -13.49 1.57
CA ALA A 135 -4.67 -12.49 1.31
C ALA A 135 -4.12 -12.59 -0.12
N VAL A 136 -3.79 -13.79 -0.58
CA VAL A 136 -3.32 -14.03 -1.95
C VAL A 136 -4.40 -13.68 -2.98
N GLU A 137 -5.67 -14.01 -2.72
CA GLU A 137 -6.77 -13.63 -3.62
C GLU A 137 -6.93 -12.12 -3.75
N ILE A 138 -6.83 -11.36 -2.66
CA ILE A 138 -6.90 -9.90 -2.67
C ILE A 138 -5.71 -9.32 -3.45
N VAL A 139 -4.48 -9.79 -3.19
CA VAL A 139 -3.28 -9.36 -3.92
C VAL A 139 -3.41 -9.61 -5.42
N ARG A 140 -3.86 -10.81 -5.82
CA ARG A 140 -4.08 -11.14 -7.23
C ARG A 140 -5.14 -10.24 -7.87
N ALA A 141 -6.23 -9.97 -7.17
CA ALA A 141 -7.27 -9.08 -7.67
C ALA A 141 -6.76 -7.65 -7.87
N LEU A 142 -5.93 -7.13 -6.96
CA LEU A 142 -5.28 -5.82 -7.08
C LEU A 142 -4.30 -5.78 -8.25
N LEU A 143 -3.45 -6.80 -8.39
CA LEU A 143 -2.51 -6.92 -9.52
C LEU A 143 -3.25 -7.00 -10.86
N ASN A 144 -4.30 -7.81 -10.95
CA ASN A 144 -5.10 -7.94 -12.17
C ASN A 144 -5.86 -6.66 -12.52
N TYR A 145 -6.22 -5.85 -11.52
CA TYR A 145 -6.87 -4.57 -11.76
C TYR A 145 -5.90 -3.53 -12.34
N GLN A 146 -4.78 -3.30 -11.66
CA GLN A 146 -3.72 -2.40 -12.13
C GLN A 146 -2.37 -2.84 -11.58
N GLY A 147 -1.55 -3.51 -12.35
CA GLY A 147 -0.20 -3.87 -11.93
C GLY A 147 0.23 -5.28 -12.27
N ALA A 148 -0.51 -6.01 -13.10
CA ALA A 148 -0.10 -7.33 -13.56
C ALA A 148 1.33 -7.30 -14.13
N GLY A 149 2.18 -8.21 -13.64
CA GLY A 149 3.60 -8.27 -14.03
C GLY A 149 4.50 -7.24 -13.36
N HIS A 150 4.02 -6.37 -12.47
CA HIS A 150 4.85 -5.40 -11.75
C HIS A 150 5.57 -6.05 -10.55
N ASN A 151 5.52 -5.51 -9.36
CA ASN A 151 6.13 -6.08 -8.16
C ASN A 151 5.09 -6.36 -7.06
N ALA A 152 5.40 -7.32 -6.21
CA ALA A 152 4.69 -7.58 -4.98
C ALA A 152 5.68 -7.86 -3.85
N ALA A 153 5.25 -7.66 -2.60
CA ALA A 153 6.06 -7.93 -1.44
C ALA A 153 5.34 -8.82 -0.43
N ILE A 154 6.12 -9.43 0.43
CA ILE A 154 5.61 -10.15 1.60
C ILE A 154 6.49 -9.85 2.82
N GLN A 155 5.83 -9.47 3.91
CA GLN A 155 6.43 -9.40 5.24
C GLN A 155 6.05 -10.68 6.00
N ILE A 156 7.04 -11.45 6.45
CA ILE A 156 6.87 -12.79 7.02
C ILE A 156 7.96 -13.07 8.06
N GLY A 157 7.70 -13.96 9.04
CA GLY A 157 8.62 -14.24 10.14
C GLY A 157 9.96 -14.81 9.69
N ALA A 158 9.97 -15.75 8.76
CA ALA A 158 11.19 -16.35 8.22
C ALA A 158 11.21 -16.28 6.68
N GLN A 159 12.34 -15.88 6.11
CA GLN A 159 12.48 -15.76 4.64
C GLN A 159 12.44 -17.10 3.91
N ASP A 160 12.79 -18.17 4.59
CA ASP A 160 12.76 -19.55 4.10
C ASP A 160 11.43 -20.29 4.41
N ASP A 161 10.41 -19.57 4.92
CA ASP A 161 9.07 -20.15 5.08
C ASP A 161 8.58 -20.67 3.71
N PRO A 162 8.12 -21.93 3.62
CA PRO A 162 7.62 -22.51 2.36
C PRO A 162 6.52 -21.68 1.70
N PHE A 163 5.77 -20.88 2.47
CA PHE A 163 4.76 -19.99 1.94
C PHE A 163 5.34 -18.86 1.06
N VAL A 164 6.58 -18.46 1.25
CA VAL A 164 7.23 -17.46 0.36
C VAL A 164 7.25 -17.99 -1.09
N LYS A 165 7.62 -19.24 -1.27
CA LYS A 165 7.60 -19.85 -2.60
C LYS A 165 6.17 -20.01 -3.12
N GLU A 166 5.26 -20.50 -2.29
CA GLU A 166 3.84 -20.62 -2.65
C GLU A 166 3.25 -19.27 -3.07
N TYR A 167 3.52 -18.21 -2.31
CA TYR A 167 3.11 -16.85 -2.62
C TYR A 167 3.65 -16.41 -3.99
N ALA A 168 4.94 -16.60 -4.23
CA ALA A 168 5.58 -16.24 -5.50
C ALA A 168 5.00 -17.00 -6.69
N ASP A 169 4.66 -18.27 -6.51
CA ASP A 169 4.05 -19.11 -7.57
C ASP A 169 2.58 -18.70 -7.86
N ARG A 170 1.89 -18.07 -6.90
CA ARG A 170 0.47 -17.70 -7.00
C ARG A 170 0.22 -16.28 -7.45
N VAL A 171 1.18 -15.37 -7.31
CA VAL A 171 1.02 -13.96 -7.69
C VAL A 171 1.74 -13.65 -9.00
N GLU A 172 1.07 -12.91 -9.88
CA GLU A 172 1.58 -12.56 -11.21
C GLU A 172 2.41 -11.28 -11.16
N ALA A 173 3.57 -11.34 -10.51
CA ALA A 173 4.50 -10.22 -10.39
C ALA A 173 5.90 -10.61 -10.91
N SER A 174 6.58 -9.68 -11.57
CA SER A 174 7.93 -9.89 -12.10
C SER A 174 9.00 -9.93 -11.00
N ARG A 175 8.68 -9.39 -9.83
CA ARG A 175 9.57 -9.33 -8.66
C ARG A 175 8.77 -9.54 -7.39
N ILE A 176 9.28 -10.43 -6.54
CA ILE A 176 8.76 -10.63 -5.18
C ILE A 176 9.83 -10.19 -4.19
N LEU A 177 9.47 -9.22 -3.34
CA LEU A 177 10.35 -8.71 -2.29
C LEU A 177 9.94 -9.32 -0.95
N VAL A 178 10.92 -9.77 -0.16
CA VAL A 178 10.67 -10.46 1.11
C VAL A 178 11.34 -9.69 2.24
N ASN A 179 10.55 -9.24 3.22
CA ASN A 179 11.03 -8.55 4.41
C ASN A 179 11.93 -7.35 4.11
N GLN A 180 11.54 -6.49 3.17
CA GLN A 180 12.26 -5.27 2.81
C GLN A 180 11.31 -4.20 2.27
N PRO A 181 11.69 -2.91 2.30
CA PRO A 181 10.92 -1.82 1.72
C PRO A 181 10.86 -1.95 0.19
N ASP A 182 9.68 -1.93 -0.40
CA ASP A 182 9.49 -2.15 -1.85
C ASP A 182 10.18 -1.09 -2.71
N SER A 183 10.08 0.18 -2.36
CA SER A 183 10.71 1.26 -3.12
C SER A 183 12.21 1.09 -3.19
N ILE A 184 12.87 0.77 -2.07
CA ILE A 184 14.31 0.64 -1.96
C ILE A 184 14.78 -0.67 -2.61
N GLY A 185 14.14 -1.80 -2.30
CA GLY A 185 14.41 -3.07 -2.94
C GLY A 185 14.13 -3.05 -4.45
N GLY A 186 13.15 -2.27 -4.87
CA GLY A 186 12.82 -2.05 -6.28
C GLY A 186 13.90 -1.35 -7.08
N VAL A 187 14.65 -0.42 -6.48
CA VAL A 187 15.79 0.26 -7.14
C VAL A 187 17.12 -0.47 -6.98
N GLY A 188 17.18 -1.54 -6.16
CA GLY A 188 18.36 -2.38 -6.02
C GLY A 188 19.38 -1.91 -4.98
N ASP A 189 19.05 -0.95 -4.12
CA ASP A 189 19.95 -0.39 -3.11
C ASP A 189 20.28 -1.37 -1.95
N ILE A 190 19.48 -2.42 -1.79
CA ILE A 190 19.63 -3.43 -0.72
C ILE A 190 20.46 -4.64 -1.17
N TYR A 191 20.79 -4.74 -2.44
CA TYR A 191 21.56 -5.87 -3.00
C TYR A 191 23.07 -5.55 -3.07
N THR A 192 23.71 -5.47 -1.94
CA THR A 192 25.18 -5.46 -1.84
C THR A 192 25.70 -6.71 -1.17
#